data_d5fd3dcde3fe86640b999908b7382424
#
_entry.id   d5fd3dcde3fe86640b999908b7382424
#
_cell.length_a   1.000
_cell.length_b   1.000
_cell.length_c   1.000
_cell.angle_alpha   90.00
_cell.angle_beta   90.00
_cell.angle_gamma   90.00
#
_symmetry.space_group_name_H-M   'P 1'
#
loop_
_entity.id
_entity.type
_entity.pdbx_description
1 polymer ?
#
loop_
_entity_poly.entity_id
_entity_poly.type
_entity_poly.pdbx_seq_one_letter_code
_entity_poly.pdbx_strand_id
1 'polypeptide(L)'
;MKVLAVDYGRARTGLAVSDETGIIARPVTVVERVRSEEGMDKMLQRIAELQPERIVVGMPLTLRGEQGSQAAETLDFIHELEARCAIPIETYDERFTTTMAERSPSGQTRRTDDAVAAAHLLEGYLRRLAG
;
A
#
# COMPACT_ATOMS: atom_id res chain seq x y z
N MET A 1 -9.88 4.62 -13.61
CA MET A 1 -8.98 3.48 -13.37
C MET A 1 -8.99 3.09 -11.93
N LYS A 2 -9.18 1.82 -11.67
CA LYS A 2 -9.22 1.30 -10.30
C LYS A 2 -7.82 0.94 -9.83
N VAL A 3 -7.38 1.56 -8.73
CA VAL A 3 -6.03 1.39 -8.20
C VAL A 3 -6.09 0.79 -6.81
N LEU A 4 -5.26 -0.20 -6.56
CA LEU A 4 -5.08 -0.78 -5.23
C LEU A 4 -3.80 -0.21 -4.63
N ALA A 5 -3.91 0.36 -3.43
CA ALA A 5 -2.75 0.85 -2.70
C ALA A 5 -2.37 -0.14 -1.61
N VAL A 6 -1.08 -0.35 -1.46
CA VAL A 6 -0.52 -1.29 -0.49
C VAL A 6 0.49 -0.55 0.38
N ASP A 7 0.20 -0.51 1.66
CA ASP A 7 1.12 0.05 2.66
C ASP A 7 1.79 -1.14 3.36
N TYR A 8 2.95 -1.52 2.86
CA TYR A 8 3.65 -2.71 3.32
C TYR A 8 4.18 -2.54 4.73
N GLY A 9 3.92 -3.53 5.58
CA GLY A 9 4.54 -3.65 6.90
C GLY A 9 4.85 -5.11 7.15
N ARG A 10 5.91 -5.37 7.91
CA ARG A 10 6.34 -6.75 8.19
C ARG A 10 5.24 -7.54 8.90
N ALA A 11 4.65 -6.94 9.92
CA ALA A 11 3.60 -7.61 10.69
C ALA A 11 2.23 -7.46 10.06
N ARG A 12 1.95 -6.28 9.49
CA ARG A 12 0.65 -5.96 8.93
C ARG A 12 0.81 -5.09 7.71
N THR A 13 0.06 -5.40 6.66
CA THR A 13 0.07 -4.65 5.41
C THR A 13 -1.34 -4.12 5.15
N GLY A 14 -1.48 -2.82 5.05
CA GLY A 14 -2.77 -2.18 4.82
C GLY A 14 -3.11 -2.12 3.33
N LEU A 15 -4.38 -2.31 3.02
CA LEU A 15 -4.89 -2.24 1.65
C LEU A 15 -5.99 -1.21 1.53
N ALA A 16 -5.96 -0.44 0.46
CA ALA A 16 -7.01 0.50 0.11
C ALA A 16 -7.25 0.44 -1.40
N VAL A 17 -8.44 0.79 -1.82
CA VAL A 17 -8.78 0.72 -3.24
C VAL A 17 -9.52 1.99 -3.66
N SER A 18 -9.29 2.43 -4.89
CA SER A 18 -10.04 3.54 -5.45
C SER A 18 -11.32 3.03 -6.10
N ASP A 19 -12.24 3.95 -6.35
CA ASP A 19 -13.38 3.66 -7.22
C ASP A 19 -12.89 3.60 -8.67
N GLU A 20 -13.76 3.25 -9.59
CA GLU A 20 -13.38 3.13 -11.00
C GLU A 20 -13.00 4.45 -11.63
N THR A 21 -13.51 5.57 -11.09
CA THR A 21 -13.16 6.90 -11.59
C THR A 21 -11.78 7.34 -11.13
N GLY A 22 -11.23 6.71 -10.10
CA GLY A 22 -9.93 7.09 -9.56
C GLY A 22 -9.97 8.36 -8.72
N ILE A 23 -11.12 8.69 -8.15
CA ILE A 23 -11.30 9.90 -7.34
C ILE A 23 -11.34 9.59 -5.85
N ILE A 24 -12.06 8.55 -5.46
CA ILE A 24 -12.28 8.22 -4.06
C ILE A 24 -11.44 7.04 -3.65
N ALA A 25 -10.72 7.18 -2.53
CA ALA A 25 -9.94 6.10 -1.94
C ALA A 25 -10.64 5.62 -0.68
N ARG A 26 -10.78 4.31 -0.52
CA ARG A 26 -11.35 3.74 0.68
C ARG A 26 -10.49 2.62 1.24
N PRO A 27 -10.38 2.53 2.56
CA PRO A 27 -9.66 1.42 3.18
C PRO A 27 -10.42 0.12 2.96
N VAL A 28 -9.69 -0.98 2.76
CA VAL A 28 -10.29 -2.28 2.51
C VAL A 28 -10.07 -3.23 3.67
N THR A 29 -8.81 -3.55 3.96
CA THR A 29 -8.48 -4.51 4.99
C THR A 29 -6.99 -4.46 5.31
N VAL A 30 -6.59 -5.33 6.21
CA VAL A 30 -5.19 -5.52 6.58
C VAL A 30 -4.87 -6.99 6.40
N VAL A 31 -3.71 -7.28 5.81
CA VAL A 31 -3.21 -8.64 5.66
C VAL A 31 -2.05 -8.80 6.64
N GLU A 32 -2.14 -9.80 7.52
CA GLU A 32 -1.09 -10.08 8.47
C GLU A 32 -0.01 -10.92 7.81
N ARG A 33 1.25 -10.58 8.09
CA ARG A 33 2.42 -11.33 7.59
C ARG A 33 2.30 -11.66 6.11
N VAL A 34 2.17 -10.62 5.31
CA VAL A 34 1.89 -10.76 3.88
C VAL A 34 2.94 -11.59 3.14
N ARG A 35 4.18 -11.66 3.66
CA ARG A 35 5.23 -12.44 3.01
C ARG A 35 5.22 -13.92 3.41
N SER A 36 4.38 -14.32 4.37
CA SER A 36 4.16 -15.73 4.65
C SER A 36 3.32 -16.33 3.52
N GLU A 37 3.33 -17.65 3.42
CA GLU A 37 2.53 -18.32 2.40
C GLU A 37 1.05 -18.00 2.55
N GLU A 38 0.56 -18.09 3.79
CA GLU A 38 -0.84 -17.78 4.08
C GLU A 38 -1.18 -16.32 3.80
N GLY A 39 -0.30 -15.40 4.20
CA GLY A 39 -0.50 -13.98 3.98
C GLY A 39 -0.52 -13.63 2.49
N MET A 40 0.42 -14.19 1.73
CA MET A 40 0.48 -13.97 0.29
C MET A 40 -0.78 -14.51 -0.40
N ASP A 41 -1.27 -15.66 0.02
CA ASP A 41 -2.50 -16.23 -0.53
C ASP A 41 -3.69 -15.29 -0.30
N LYS A 42 -3.78 -14.73 0.89
CA LYS A 42 -4.85 -13.77 1.21
C LYS A 42 -4.74 -12.51 0.37
N MET A 43 -3.51 -12.02 0.18
CA MET A 43 -3.24 -10.86 -0.66
C MET A 43 -3.70 -11.12 -2.09
N LEU A 44 -3.32 -12.24 -2.66
CA LEU A 44 -3.69 -12.61 -4.03
C LEU A 44 -5.20 -12.79 -4.16
N GLN A 45 -5.85 -13.33 -3.14
CA GLN A 45 -7.30 -13.47 -3.14
C GLN A 45 -7.98 -12.10 -3.18
N ARG A 46 -7.48 -11.14 -2.40
CA ARG A 46 -8.04 -9.78 -2.41
C ARG A 46 -7.83 -9.11 -3.76
N ILE A 47 -6.66 -9.30 -4.37
CA ILE A 47 -6.41 -8.75 -5.69
C ILE A 47 -7.39 -9.32 -6.70
N ALA A 48 -7.64 -10.63 -6.65
CA ALA A 48 -8.58 -11.26 -7.55
C ALA A 48 -10.02 -10.74 -7.36
N GLU A 49 -10.42 -10.50 -6.11
CA GLU A 49 -11.74 -9.97 -5.81
C GLU A 49 -11.92 -8.52 -6.24
N LEU A 50 -10.91 -7.71 -6.02
CA LEU A 50 -10.98 -6.28 -6.29
C LEU A 50 -10.72 -5.94 -7.76
N GLN A 51 -9.97 -6.77 -8.44
CA GLN A 51 -9.63 -6.59 -9.86
C GLN A 51 -9.11 -5.18 -10.19
N PRO A 52 -8.05 -4.73 -9.49
CA PRO A 52 -7.48 -3.42 -9.79
C PRO A 52 -6.74 -3.45 -11.13
N GLU A 53 -6.67 -2.31 -11.77
CA GLU A 53 -5.91 -2.16 -13.01
C GLU A 53 -4.44 -1.87 -12.74
N ARG A 54 -4.15 -1.37 -11.54
CA ARG A 54 -2.80 -1.02 -11.13
C ARG A 54 -2.67 -1.18 -9.62
N ILE A 55 -1.47 -1.54 -9.17
CA ILE A 55 -1.14 -1.62 -7.75
C ILE A 55 -0.06 -0.58 -7.48
N VAL A 56 -0.25 0.23 -6.44
CA VAL A 56 0.77 1.17 -5.98
C VAL A 56 1.22 0.79 -4.58
N VAL A 57 2.53 0.71 -4.38
CA VAL A 57 3.12 0.35 -3.08
C VAL A 57 3.90 1.56 -2.56
N GLY A 58 3.60 1.95 -1.33
CA GLY A 58 4.33 3.04 -0.69
C GLY A 58 5.78 2.65 -0.43
N MET A 59 6.70 3.52 -0.81
CA MET A 59 8.13 3.28 -0.57
C MET A 59 8.59 4.13 0.61
N PRO A 60 9.03 3.50 1.71
CA PRO A 60 9.45 4.23 2.91
C PRO A 60 10.87 4.74 2.76
N LEU A 61 11.05 5.83 2.06
CA LEU A 61 12.35 6.47 1.90
C LEU A 61 12.62 7.41 3.07
N THR A 62 13.91 7.65 3.34
CA THR A 62 14.31 8.65 4.32
C THR A 62 14.01 10.04 3.78
N LEU A 63 14.13 11.06 4.62
CA LEU A 63 13.90 12.44 4.19
C LEU A 63 14.85 12.87 3.08
N ARG A 64 16.00 12.21 2.96
CA ARG A 64 16.98 12.48 1.89
C ARG A 64 16.68 11.71 0.62
N GLY A 65 15.64 10.87 0.64
CA GLY A 65 15.30 10.03 -0.50
C GLY A 65 16.15 8.76 -0.57
N GLU A 66 16.86 8.43 0.50
CA GLU A 66 17.68 7.23 0.55
C GLU A 66 16.86 6.02 0.97
N GLN A 67 17.19 4.87 0.40
CA GLN A 67 16.55 3.62 0.77
C GLN A 67 17.22 3.03 2.00
N GLY A 68 16.42 2.77 3.04
CA GLY A 68 16.88 2.07 4.23
C GLY A 68 16.52 0.59 4.17
N SER A 69 16.69 -0.10 5.30
CA SER A 69 16.37 -1.52 5.39
C SER A 69 14.90 -1.82 5.13
N GLN A 70 14.01 -0.93 5.56
CA GLN A 70 12.58 -1.10 5.34
C GLN A 70 12.24 -0.97 3.86
N ALA A 71 12.91 -0.07 3.14
CA ALA A 71 12.72 0.07 1.71
C ALA A 71 13.19 -1.17 0.96
N ALA A 72 14.33 -1.73 1.37
CA ALA A 72 14.83 -2.97 0.77
C ALA A 72 13.85 -4.13 0.97
N GLU A 73 13.28 -4.23 2.16
CA GLU A 73 12.28 -5.25 2.47
C GLU A 73 11.02 -5.07 1.63
N THR A 74 10.61 -3.81 1.43
CA THR A 74 9.46 -3.49 0.59
C THR A 74 9.71 -3.89 -0.86
N LEU A 75 10.92 -3.66 -1.37
CA LEU A 75 11.28 -4.09 -2.73
C LEU A 75 11.24 -5.61 -2.87
N ASP A 76 11.70 -6.33 -1.85
CA ASP A 76 11.63 -7.79 -1.87
C ASP A 76 10.18 -8.27 -1.93
N PHE A 77 9.30 -7.64 -1.16
CA PHE A 77 7.87 -7.93 -1.20
C PHE A 77 7.31 -7.68 -2.61
N ILE A 78 7.66 -6.54 -3.21
CA ILE A 78 7.19 -6.21 -4.56
C ILE A 78 7.63 -7.27 -5.57
N HIS A 79 8.89 -7.72 -5.49
CA HIS A 79 9.40 -8.77 -6.38
C HIS A 79 8.63 -10.07 -6.22
N GLU A 80 8.30 -10.44 -4.98
CA GLU A 80 7.52 -11.65 -4.73
C GLU A 80 6.11 -11.52 -5.29
N LEU A 81 5.50 -10.34 -5.15
CA LEU A 81 4.17 -10.10 -5.67
C LEU A 81 4.16 -10.08 -7.19
N GLU A 82 5.16 -9.45 -7.81
CA GLU A 82 5.28 -9.42 -9.27
C GLU A 82 5.38 -10.82 -9.87
N ALA A 83 6.02 -11.72 -9.15
CA ALA A 83 6.17 -13.10 -9.64
C ALA A 83 4.85 -13.87 -9.65
N ARG A 84 3.84 -13.38 -8.94
CA ARG A 84 2.56 -14.07 -8.77
C ARG A 84 1.37 -13.33 -9.32
N CYS A 85 1.57 -12.14 -9.88
CA CYS A 85 0.47 -11.25 -10.26
C CYS A 85 0.86 -10.53 -11.54
N ALA A 86 -0.05 -10.49 -12.50
CA ALA A 86 0.21 -9.85 -13.80
C ALA A 86 -0.13 -8.36 -13.80
N ILE A 87 -0.72 -7.84 -12.73
CA ILE A 87 -1.12 -6.44 -12.66
C ILE A 87 0.11 -5.55 -12.48
N PRO A 88 0.22 -4.43 -13.22
CA PRO A 88 1.37 -3.54 -13.07
C PRO A 88 1.49 -3.00 -11.65
N ILE A 89 2.70 -3.00 -11.12
CA ILE A 89 2.99 -2.52 -9.77
C ILE A 89 3.96 -1.36 -9.89
N GLU A 90 3.65 -0.23 -9.24
CA GLU A 90 4.58 0.87 -9.16
C GLU A 90 4.73 1.35 -7.73
N THR A 91 5.79 2.08 -7.47
CA THR A 91 6.06 2.61 -6.14
C THR A 91 5.66 4.07 -6.05
N TYR A 92 5.35 4.50 -4.83
CA TYR A 92 5.04 5.90 -4.55
C TYR A 92 5.81 6.31 -3.30
N ASP A 93 6.50 7.43 -3.37
CA ASP A 93 7.31 7.92 -2.27
C ASP A 93 6.41 8.42 -1.14
N GLU A 94 6.47 7.74 0.02
CA GLU A 94 5.64 8.10 1.16
C GLU A 94 5.90 9.50 1.71
N ARG A 95 7.03 10.12 1.37
CA ARG A 95 7.31 11.48 1.78
C ARG A 95 6.30 12.48 1.21
N PHE A 96 5.60 12.10 0.14
CA PHE A 96 4.59 12.95 -0.48
C PHE A 96 3.20 12.79 0.14
N THR A 97 3.06 11.94 1.15
CA THR A 97 1.78 11.80 1.84
C THR A 97 1.77 12.69 3.08
N THR A 98 0.59 13.08 3.52
CA THR A 98 0.42 13.93 4.69
C THR A 98 0.03 13.13 5.93
N THR A 99 0.20 11.82 5.88
CA THR A 99 -0.25 10.92 6.92
C THR A 99 0.45 11.08 8.26
N MET A 100 1.62 11.69 8.27
CA MET A 100 2.38 11.87 9.51
C MET A 100 1.57 12.58 10.59
N ALA A 101 0.84 13.63 10.21
CA ALA A 101 0.05 14.40 11.16
C ALA A 101 -1.18 13.65 11.65
N GLU A 102 -1.55 12.60 10.96
CA GLU A 102 -2.77 11.86 11.23
C GLU A 102 -2.51 10.56 11.99
N ARG A 103 -1.24 10.24 12.22
CA ARG A 103 -0.90 9.06 13.00
C ARG A 103 -1.26 9.29 14.45
N SER A 104 -1.79 8.26 15.08
CA SER A 104 -2.16 8.31 16.46
C SER A 104 -0.97 8.75 17.33
N PRO A 105 -1.14 9.76 18.20
CA PRO A 105 -0.06 10.18 19.09
C PRO A 105 0.40 9.08 20.03
N SER A 106 -0.42 8.09 20.28
CA SER A 106 -0.06 6.98 21.16
C SER A 106 0.91 6.00 20.50
N GLY A 107 1.13 6.13 19.21
CA GLY A 107 1.99 5.21 18.48
C GLY A 107 1.40 3.82 18.31
N GLN A 108 0.17 3.63 18.70
CA GLN A 108 -0.48 2.34 18.55
C GLN A 108 -1.03 2.19 17.14
N THR A 109 -0.55 1.15 16.46
CA THR A 109 -1.04 0.82 15.14
C THR A 109 -2.11 -0.23 15.26
N ARG A 110 -3.32 0.11 14.85
CA ARG A 110 -4.43 -0.83 14.82
C ARG A 110 -4.68 -1.24 13.38
N ARG A 111 -5.40 -2.34 13.19
CA ARG A 111 -5.72 -2.82 11.84
C ARG A 111 -6.39 -1.74 11.00
N THR A 112 -7.33 -1.00 11.61
CA THR A 112 -8.02 0.10 10.93
C THR A 112 -7.03 1.17 10.50
N ASP A 113 -6.05 1.47 11.35
CA ASP A 113 -5.08 2.52 11.07
C ASP A 113 -4.19 2.14 9.88
N ASP A 114 -3.83 0.86 9.76
CA ASP A 114 -3.01 0.41 8.64
C ASP A 114 -3.75 0.53 7.30
N ALA A 115 -5.02 0.19 7.28
CA ALA A 115 -5.83 0.34 6.07
C ALA A 115 -6.10 1.81 5.77
N VAL A 116 -6.29 2.64 6.80
CA VAL A 116 -6.47 4.09 6.64
C VAL A 116 -5.19 4.72 6.10
N ALA A 117 -4.02 4.25 6.58
CA ALA A 117 -2.74 4.73 6.05
C ALA A 117 -2.62 4.41 4.56
N ALA A 118 -3.05 3.23 4.14
CA ALA A 118 -3.06 2.88 2.72
C ALA A 118 -4.01 3.77 1.93
N ALA A 119 -5.16 4.13 2.51
CA ALA A 119 -6.10 5.04 1.86
C ALA A 119 -5.51 6.44 1.68
N HIS A 120 -4.77 6.95 2.68
CA HIS A 120 -4.10 8.24 2.57
C HIS A 120 -3.01 8.21 1.50
N LEU A 121 -2.25 7.12 1.44
CA LEU A 121 -1.26 6.92 0.40
C LEU A 121 -1.93 6.98 -0.97
N LEU A 122 -3.04 6.29 -1.12
CA LEU A 122 -3.78 6.25 -2.37
C LEU A 122 -4.32 7.63 -2.76
N GLU A 123 -4.85 8.37 -1.80
CA GLU A 123 -5.31 9.74 -2.06
C GLU A 123 -4.21 10.62 -2.62
N GLY A 124 -3.01 10.54 -2.04
CA GLY A 124 -1.86 11.29 -2.54
C GLY A 124 -1.47 10.89 -3.95
N TYR A 125 -1.46 9.60 -4.21
CA TYR A 125 -1.15 9.07 -5.53
C TYR A 125 -2.15 9.53 -6.58
N LEU A 126 -3.44 9.43 -6.27
CA LEU A 126 -4.50 9.84 -7.18
C LEU A 126 -4.45 11.33 -7.50
N ARG A 127 -4.13 12.15 -6.51
CA ARG A 127 -3.97 13.60 -6.73
C ARG A 127 -2.83 13.90 -7.70
N ARG A 128 -1.75 13.14 -7.59
CA ARG A 128 -0.61 13.32 -8.52
C ARG A 128 -0.96 12.92 -9.94
N LEU A 129 -1.75 11.87 -10.08
CA LEU A 129 -2.21 11.47 -11.42
C LEU A 129 -3.12 12.52 -12.05
N ALA A 130 -3.97 13.14 -11.25
CA ALA A 130 -4.93 14.13 -11.73
C ALA A 130 -4.29 15.49 -12.01
N GLY A 131 -3.23 15.77 -11.32
CA GLY A 131 -2.60 17.06 -11.40
C GLY A 131 -1.41 17.16 -12.25
#